data_1ceb7e6b480ff4fb61f12e6813713e0d
#
_entry.id   1ceb7e6b480ff4fb61f12e6813713e0d
#
_cell.length_a   1.000
_cell.length_b   1.000
_cell.length_c   1.000
_cell.angle_alpha   90.00
_cell.angle_beta   90.00
_cell.angle_gamma   90.00
#
_symmetry.space_group_name_H-M   'P 1'
#
loop_
_entity.id
_entity.type
_entity.pdbx_description
1 polymer ?
#
loop_
_entity_poly.entity_id
_entity_poly.type
_entity_poly.pdbx_seq_one_letter_code
_entity_poly.pdbx_strand_id
1 'polypeptide(L)'
;MEAFFRDGDVIEPGDTVLTITAPTRELLTAERTLLNIVTHLSGIATITRRWVDAMIGTRCQVRDTRKTLPGLRDLEKYAVRVGGGVNHRMALGDAALIKDNHVVAAGGVVEALRAVKEQYPTIPTEVEVDSIEQLDAVLKEGVDLVLLDNMDLPTTSMAVQRRNMGAPRTKLESSGGLTLSDANLYALTGVDYVAVGGLTHSVKVLDLGLDM
;
A
#
# COMPACT_ATOMS: atom_id res chain seq x y z
N MET A 1 7.71 -12.61 30.00
CA MET A 1 6.67 -12.08 29.11
C MET A 1 5.95 -13.28 28.52
N GLU A 2 4.63 -13.31 28.58
CA GLU A 2 3.77 -14.35 28.03
C GLU A 2 2.77 -13.68 27.10
N ALA A 3 2.69 -14.12 25.84
CA ALA A 3 1.79 -13.58 24.84
C ALA A 3 0.65 -14.58 24.58
N PHE A 4 -0.59 -14.11 24.58
CA PHE A 4 -1.80 -14.91 24.36
C PHE A 4 -2.29 -14.84 22.92
N PHE A 5 -1.85 -13.85 22.16
CA PHE A 5 -2.19 -13.62 20.76
C PHE A 5 -0.92 -13.49 19.91
N ARG A 6 -1.07 -13.75 18.62
CA ARG A 6 -0.04 -13.58 17.59
C ARG A 6 -0.35 -12.40 16.71
N ASP A 7 0.65 -11.92 15.98
CA ASP A 7 0.43 -10.87 14.97
C ASP A 7 -0.58 -11.33 13.93
N GLY A 8 -1.63 -10.53 13.74
CA GLY A 8 -2.74 -10.82 12.83
C GLY A 8 -3.96 -11.46 13.47
N ASP A 9 -3.87 -11.91 14.73
CA ASP A 9 -5.03 -12.40 15.45
C ASP A 9 -6.03 -11.26 15.73
N VAL A 10 -7.31 -11.61 15.73
CA VAL A 10 -8.39 -10.69 16.11
C VAL A 10 -8.51 -10.69 17.63
N ILE A 11 -8.60 -9.52 18.22
CA ILE A 11 -8.82 -9.33 19.66
C ILE A 11 -10.11 -8.58 19.90
N GLU A 12 -10.76 -8.85 21.04
CA GLU A 12 -11.99 -8.21 21.46
C GLU A 12 -11.75 -7.31 22.68
N PRO A 13 -12.60 -6.32 22.94
CA PRO A 13 -12.50 -5.49 24.13
C PRO A 13 -12.50 -6.32 25.41
N GLY A 14 -11.47 -6.12 26.25
CA GLY A 14 -11.27 -6.86 27.49
C GLY A 14 -10.31 -8.05 27.39
N ASP A 15 -9.82 -8.37 26.20
CA ASP A 15 -8.80 -9.40 26.03
C ASP A 15 -7.45 -8.96 26.61
N THR A 16 -6.79 -9.87 27.31
CA THR A 16 -5.40 -9.70 27.73
C THR A 16 -4.48 -10.17 26.62
N VAL A 17 -3.83 -9.23 25.93
CA VAL A 17 -2.96 -9.54 24.76
C VAL A 17 -1.67 -10.20 25.20
N LEU A 18 -1.04 -9.68 26.27
CA LEU A 18 0.18 -10.23 26.84
C LEU A 18 0.32 -9.87 28.33
N THR A 19 1.10 -10.65 29.05
CA THR A 19 1.51 -10.36 30.43
C THR A 19 3.01 -10.15 30.50
N ILE A 20 3.43 -9.08 31.20
CA ILE A 20 4.84 -8.72 31.41
C ILE A 20 5.14 -8.77 32.91
N THR A 21 6.15 -9.56 33.29
CA THR A 21 6.72 -9.53 34.63
C THR A 21 8.07 -8.83 34.57
N ALA A 22 8.19 -7.67 35.23
CA ALA A 22 9.39 -6.86 35.25
C ALA A 22 9.42 -6.03 36.55
N PRO A 23 10.58 -5.44 36.95
CA PRO A 23 10.61 -4.45 38.02
C PRO A 23 9.73 -3.26 37.65
N THR A 24 8.91 -2.80 38.57
CA THR A 24 7.87 -1.75 38.34
C THR A 24 8.43 -0.48 37.72
N ARG A 25 9.61 -0.03 38.15
CA ARG A 25 10.24 1.19 37.65
C ARG A 25 10.58 1.08 36.17
N GLU A 26 11.18 -0.02 35.74
CA GLU A 26 11.57 -0.30 34.36
C GLU A 26 10.34 -0.45 33.47
N LEU A 27 9.31 -1.14 33.97
CA LEU A 27 8.06 -1.32 33.25
C LEU A 27 7.38 0.03 32.98
N LEU A 28 7.18 0.85 34.01
CA LEU A 28 6.58 2.17 33.87
C LEU A 28 7.41 3.13 32.99
N THR A 29 8.75 2.97 32.98
CA THR A 29 9.62 3.74 32.08
C THR A 29 9.43 3.38 30.62
N ALA A 30 9.22 2.10 30.31
CA ALA A 30 9.07 1.60 28.94
C ALA A 30 7.63 1.68 28.40
N GLU A 31 6.64 1.67 29.30
CA GLU A 31 5.21 1.55 29.00
C GLU A 31 4.75 2.43 27.84
N ARG A 32 4.94 3.74 27.93
CA ARG A 32 4.40 4.66 26.93
C ARG A 32 5.01 4.46 25.55
N THR A 33 6.30 4.18 25.48
CA THR A 33 6.98 3.89 24.21
C THR A 33 6.46 2.60 23.60
N LEU A 34 6.32 1.55 24.41
CA LEU A 34 5.79 0.26 23.96
C LEU A 34 4.35 0.40 23.45
N LEU A 35 3.48 1.02 24.24
CA LEU A 35 2.07 1.21 23.85
C LEU A 35 1.95 2.05 22.57
N ASN A 36 2.71 3.15 22.44
CA ASN A 36 2.65 4.00 21.25
C ASN A 36 3.00 3.21 19.97
N ILE A 37 3.99 2.33 20.02
CA ILE A 37 4.41 1.52 18.87
C ILE A 37 3.36 0.44 18.58
N VAL A 38 2.98 -0.33 19.58
CA VAL A 38 2.04 -1.46 19.40
C VAL A 38 0.66 -0.98 18.94
N THR A 39 0.11 0.07 19.58
CA THR A 39 -1.20 0.61 19.21
C THR A 39 -1.22 1.17 17.79
N HIS A 40 -0.14 1.85 17.35
CA HIS A 40 0.01 2.37 16.00
C HIS A 40 0.07 1.24 14.97
N LEU A 41 0.93 0.26 15.16
CA LEU A 41 1.10 -0.86 14.23
C LEU A 41 -0.14 -1.75 14.17
N SER A 42 -0.79 -1.99 15.31
CA SER A 42 -2.07 -2.72 15.36
C SER A 42 -3.19 -1.96 14.64
N GLY A 43 -3.19 -0.62 14.71
CA GLY A 43 -4.10 0.21 13.94
C GLY A 43 -3.89 0.06 12.43
N ILE A 44 -2.63 0.01 11.96
CA ILE A 44 -2.29 -0.23 10.54
C ILE A 44 -2.77 -1.61 10.09
N ALA A 45 -2.49 -2.66 10.86
CA ALA A 45 -2.94 -4.01 10.54
C ALA A 45 -4.47 -4.09 10.48
N THR A 46 -5.15 -3.46 11.43
CA THR A 46 -6.62 -3.42 11.51
C THR A 46 -7.25 -2.71 10.30
N ILE A 47 -6.77 -1.51 9.94
CA ILE A 47 -7.31 -0.82 8.76
C ILE A 47 -6.99 -1.56 7.47
N THR A 48 -5.80 -2.14 7.35
CA THR A 48 -5.42 -2.94 6.19
C THR A 48 -6.34 -4.16 6.05
N ARG A 49 -6.64 -4.85 7.13
CA ARG A 49 -7.59 -5.97 7.14
C ARG A 49 -8.96 -5.55 6.64
N ARG A 50 -9.48 -4.40 7.06
CA ARG A 50 -10.76 -3.87 6.57
C ARG A 50 -10.76 -3.63 5.06
N TRP A 51 -9.65 -3.14 4.50
CA TRP A 51 -9.51 -3.00 3.05
C TRP A 51 -9.50 -4.34 2.35
N VAL A 52 -8.76 -5.32 2.86
CA VAL A 52 -8.73 -6.70 2.32
C VAL A 52 -10.14 -7.30 2.33
N ASP A 53 -10.85 -7.20 3.45
CA ASP A 53 -12.20 -7.74 3.61
C ASP A 53 -13.20 -7.07 2.66
N ALA A 54 -13.08 -5.76 2.45
CA ALA A 54 -13.94 -5.02 1.52
C ALA A 54 -13.76 -5.46 0.05
N MET A 55 -12.64 -6.09 -0.30
CA MET A 55 -12.32 -6.54 -1.67
C MET A 55 -12.46 -8.06 -1.85
N ILE A 56 -13.01 -8.79 -0.85
CA ILE A 56 -13.25 -10.24 -0.96
C ILE A 56 -14.08 -10.55 -2.22
N GLY A 57 -13.70 -11.61 -2.91
CA GLY A 57 -14.33 -12.04 -4.17
C GLY A 57 -13.69 -11.44 -5.42
N THR A 58 -12.73 -10.55 -5.29
CA THR A 58 -11.91 -10.01 -6.39
C THR A 58 -10.48 -10.55 -6.35
N ARG A 59 -9.67 -10.23 -7.39
CA ARG A 59 -8.22 -10.52 -7.40
C ARG A 59 -7.38 -9.32 -7.01
N CYS A 60 -8.01 -8.18 -6.76
CA CYS A 60 -7.35 -6.94 -6.41
C CYS A 60 -6.74 -7.04 -5.00
N GLN A 61 -5.55 -6.47 -4.81
CA GLN A 61 -4.89 -6.42 -3.52
C GLN A 61 -4.67 -4.96 -3.09
N VAL A 62 -4.87 -4.68 -1.79
CA VAL A 62 -4.51 -3.38 -1.23
C VAL A 62 -3.00 -3.30 -1.00
N ARG A 63 -2.41 -2.16 -1.37
CA ARG A 63 -0.98 -1.87 -1.18
C ARG A 63 -0.78 -0.62 -0.32
N ASP A 64 0.32 -0.63 0.43
CA ASP A 64 0.86 0.57 1.05
C ASP A 64 1.52 1.49 0.02
N THR A 65 2.16 2.54 0.52
CA THR A 65 2.98 3.47 -0.27
C THR A 65 4.29 3.76 0.45
N ARG A 66 5.09 4.71 -0.06
CA ARG A 66 6.24 5.26 0.67
C ARG A 66 5.89 6.44 1.57
N LYS A 67 4.62 6.79 1.71
CA LYS A 67 4.10 7.82 2.63
C LYS A 67 3.99 7.25 4.05
N THR A 68 5.13 6.99 4.67
CA THR A 68 5.29 6.40 6.00
C THR A 68 5.82 7.43 6.99
N LEU A 69 5.63 7.19 8.28
CA LEU A 69 6.28 8.01 9.31
C LEU A 69 7.81 7.86 9.22
N PRO A 70 8.58 8.94 9.41
CA PRO A 70 10.03 8.87 9.40
C PRO A 70 10.56 7.83 10.39
N GLY A 71 11.45 6.95 9.94
CA GLY A 71 12.06 5.90 10.74
C GLY A 71 11.19 4.67 11.03
N LEU A 72 9.88 4.68 10.71
CA LEU A 72 8.97 3.55 11.01
C LEU A 72 8.57 2.72 9.80
N ARG A 73 9.08 3.02 8.59
CA ARG A 73 8.64 2.35 7.35
C ARG A 73 8.67 0.83 7.41
N ASP A 74 9.72 0.25 7.95
CA ASP A 74 9.87 -1.21 8.00
C ASP A 74 8.79 -1.85 8.88
N LEU A 75 8.51 -1.23 10.04
CA LEU A 75 7.47 -1.69 10.97
C LEU A 75 6.07 -1.46 10.40
N GLU A 76 5.80 -0.28 9.81
CA GLU A 76 4.50 0.03 9.24
C GLU A 76 4.17 -0.89 8.05
N LYS A 77 5.13 -1.12 7.16
CA LYS A 77 4.96 -2.05 6.04
C LYS A 77 4.85 -3.52 6.50
N TYR A 78 5.50 -3.88 7.59
CA TYR A 78 5.28 -5.16 8.24
C TYR A 78 3.82 -5.28 8.71
N ALA A 79 3.29 -4.27 9.40
CA ALA A 79 1.92 -4.25 9.87
C ALA A 79 0.88 -4.33 8.73
N VAL A 80 1.17 -3.72 7.56
CA VAL A 80 0.34 -3.89 6.35
C VAL A 80 0.29 -5.36 5.91
N ARG A 81 1.42 -6.09 5.90
CA ARG A 81 1.42 -7.53 5.58
C ARG A 81 0.64 -8.35 6.60
N VAL A 82 0.79 -8.02 7.89
CA VAL A 82 0.03 -8.67 8.97
C VAL A 82 -1.47 -8.51 8.77
N GLY A 83 -1.94 -7.34 8.32
CA GLY A 83 -3.34 -7.08 7.95
C GLY A 83 -3.79 -7.77 6.65
N GLY A 84 -2.89 -8.46 5.93
CA GLY A 84 -3.18 -9.17 4.67
C GLY A 84 -3.02 -8.33 3.40
N GLY A 85 -2.52 -7.11 3.50
CA GLY A 85 -2.11 -6.28 2.36
C GLY A 85 -0.76 -6.67 1.78
N VAL A 86 -0.38 -6.06 0.67
CA VAL A 86 0.93 -6.25 0.03
C VAL A 86 1.74 -4.96 0.03
N ASN A 87 3.05 -5.08 0.10
CA ASN A 87 3.89 -3.90 0.11
C ASN A 87 4.16 -3.38 -1.31
N HIS A 88 4.11 -2.07 -1.48
CA HIS A 88 4.78 -1.35 -2.56
C HIS A 88 6.29 -1.31 -2.27
N ARG A 89 7.12 -0.86 -3.23
CA ARG A 89 8.58 -0.73 -3.05
C ARG A 89 8.95 -0.10 -1.70
N MET A 90 9.98 -0.64 -1.06
CA MET A 90 10.48 -0.14 0.24
C MET A 90 11.32 1.12 0.06
N ALA A 91 12.17 1.10 -0.98
CA ALA A 91 13.16 2.14 -1.28
C ALA A 91 13.15 2.52 -2.77
N LEU A 92 13.94 3.52 -3.13
CA LEU A 92 14.07 3.97 -4.51
C LEU A 92 14.80 2.96 -5.40
N GLY A 93 15.63 2.09 -4.80
CA GLY A 93 16.41 1.09 -5.52
C GLY A 93 15.65 -0.19 -5.87
N ASP A 94 14.46 -0.42 -5.31
CA ASP A 94 13.73 -1.68 -5.52
C ASP A 94 12.98 -1.72 -6.85
N ALA A 95 12.47 -0.57 -7.28
CA ALA A 95 11.75 -0.40 -8.54
C ALA A 95 11.79 1.07 -8.96
N ALA A 96 11.82 1.33 -10.25
CA ALA A 96 11.60 2.67 -10.78
C ALA A 96 10.11 3.01 -10.71
N LEU A 97 9.78 4.22 -10.25
CA LEU A 97 8.45 4.79 -10.37
C LEU A 97 8.57 6.14 -11.06
N ILE A 98 8.12 6.19 -12.28
CA ILE A 98 8.11 7.38 -13.12
C ILE A 98 6.87 8.19 -12.77
N LYS A 99 7.05 9.43 -12.37
CA LYS A 99 6.01 10.36 -11.94
C LYS A 99 5.97 11.59 -12.85
N ASP A 100 4.94 12.43 -12.68
CA ASP A 100 4.70 13.68 -13.38
C ASP A 100 5.98 14.52 -13.57
N ASN A 101 6.74 14.76 -12.51
CA ASN A 101 7.98 15.53 -12.59
C ASN A 101 9.06 14.85 -13.45
N HIS A 102 9.11 13.52 -13.47
CA HIS A 102 10.04 12.79 -14.34
C HIS A 102 9.60 12.88 -15.81
N VAL A 103 8.28 12.80 -16.06
CA VAL A 103 7.69 12.97 -17.40
C VAL A 103 8.00 14.34 -17.96
N VAL A 104 7.82 15.40 -17.16
CA VAL A 104 8.18 16.78 -17.56
C VAL A 104 9.66 16.90 -17.85
N ALA A 105 10.52 16.36 -16.98
CA ALA A 105 11.97 16.45 -17.14
C ALA A 105 12.49 15.69 -18.39
N ALA A 106 11.84 14.58 -18.75
CA ALA A 106 12.23 13.75 -19.91
C ALA A 106 11.60 14.23 -21.23
N GLY A 107 10.61 15.14 -21.18
CA GLY A 107 9.88 15.63 -22.36
C GLY A 107 8.72 14.74 -22.82
N GLY A 108 8.36 13.70 -22.03
CA GLY A 108 7.23 12.83 -22.30
C GLY A 108 7.25 11.54 -21.47
N VAL A 109 6.09 10.88 -21.34
CA VAL A 109 5.96 9.65 -20.56
C VAL A 109 6.70 8.47 -21.19
N VAL A 110 6.68 8.38 -22.51
CA VAL A 110 7.38 7.34 -23.28
C VAL A 110 8.90 7.54 -23.23
N GLU A 111 9.34 8.79 -23.36
CA GLU A 111 10.74 9.21 -23.28
C GLU A 111 11.31 8.86 -21.90
N ALA A 112 10.57 9.17 -20.82
CA ALA A 112 10.95 8.82 -19.45
C ALA A 112 11.07 7.29 -19.26
N LEU A 113 10.08 6.53 -19.77
CA LEU A 113 10.09 5.07 -19.67
C LEU A 113 11.26 4.44 -20.44
N ARG A 114 11.53 4.90 -21.66
CA ARG A 114 12.65 4.42 -22.48
C ARG A 114 13.98 4.71 -21.82
N ALA A 115 14.18 5.91 -21.30
CA ALA A 115 15.41 6.29 -20.59
C ALA A 115 15.68 5.40 -19.37
N VAL A 116 14.66 5.07 -18.58
CA VAL A 116 14.79 4.15 -17.45
C VAL A 116 15.14 2.75 -17.91
N LYS A 117 14.45 2.22 -18.93
CA LYS A 117 14.71 0.87 -19.47
C LYS A 117 16.09 0.72 -20.08
N GLU A 118 16.59 1.76 -20.75
CA GLU A 118 17.93 1.78 -21.33
C GLU A 118 19.00 1.76 -20.23
N GLN A 119 18.85 2.59 -19.21
CA GLN A 119 19.84 2.71 -18.14
C GLN A 119 19.77 1.57 -17.12
N TYR A 120 18.56 1.04 -16.86
CA TYR A 120 18.28 0.03 -15.83
C TYR A 120 17.38 -1.10 -16.35
N PRO A 121 17.84 -1.93 -17.30
CA PRO A 121 17.00 -2.89 -18.04
C PRO A 121 16.39 -4.00 -17.19
N THR A 122 16.90 -4.23 -15.97
CA THR A 122 16.46 -5.31 -15.07
C THR A 122 15.61 -4.81 -13.90
N ILE A 123 15.47 -3.50 -13.73
CA ILE A 123 14.68 -2.93 -12.62
C ILE A 123 13.19 -2.92 -13.00
N PRO A 124 12.31 -3.49 -12.17
CA PRO A 124 10.87 -3.37 -12.37
C PRO A 124 10.47 -1.90 -12.50
N THR A 125 9.68 -1.58 -13.52
CA THR A 125 9.32 -0.20 -13.81
C THR A 125 7.81 0.00 -13.72
N GLU A 126 7.42 0.98 -12.92
CA GLU A 126 6.07 1.49 -12.78
C GLU A 126 6.00 2.90 -13.34
N VAL A 127 4.90 3.20 -14.05
CA VAL A 127 4.64 4.53 -14.63
C VAL A 127 3.31 5.05 -14.11
N GLU A 128 3.33 6.24 -13.53
CA GLU A 128 2.14 6.99 -13.15
C GLU A 128 1.59 7.72 -14.38
N VAL A 129 0.29 7.52 -14.66
CA VAL A 129 -0.43 8.13 -15.78
C VAL A 129 -1.74 8.77 -15.28
N ASP A 130 -2.11 9.89 -15.85
CA ASP A 130 -3.33 10.66 -15.53
C ASP A 130 -4.38 10.62 -16.64
N SER A 131 -4.07 10.01 -17.78
CA SER A 131 -4.95 9.96 -18.95
C SER A 131 -4.86 8.62 -19.68
N ILE A 132 -5.91 8.29 -20.45
CA ILE A 132 -5.96 7.07 -21.27
C ILE A 132 -4.94 7.14 -22.41
N GLU A 133 -4.67 8.34 -22.92
CA GLU A 133 -3.66 8.58 -23.97
C GLU A 133 -2.26 8.19 -23.49
N GLN A 134 -1.88 8.60 -22.29
CA GLN A 134 -0.61 8.19 -21.66
C GLN A 134 -0.57 6.69 -21.40
N LEU A 135 -1.68 6.11 -20.89
CA LEU A 135 -1.79 4.67 -20.68
C LEU A 135 -1.55 3.91 -22.00
N ASP A 136 -2.27 4.26 -23.07
CA ASP A 136 -2.14 3.59 -24.38
C ASP A 136 -0.71 3.70 -24.94
N ALA A 137 -0.01 4.80 -24.65
CA ALA A 137 1.38 5.01 -25.05
C ALA A 137 2.33 4.07 -24.29
N VAL A 138 2.24 4.00 -22.96
CA VAL A 138 3.16 3.17 -22.15
C VAL A 138 2.87 1.68 -22.27
N LEU A 139 1.63 1.27 -22.51
CA LEU A 139 1.28 -0.13 -22.75
C LEU A 139 1.99 -0.70 -24.01
N LYS A 140 2.17 0.11 -25.06
CA LYS A 140 2.89 -0.27 -26.28
C LYS A 140 4.38 -0.49 -26.03
N GLU A 141 4.93 0.17 -25.01
CA GLU A 141 6.34 0.04 -24.62
C GLU A 141 6.61 -1.18 -23.71
N GLY A 142 5.57 -1.91 -23.29
CA GLY A 142 5.71 -3.11 -22.47
C GLY A 142 6.13 -2.82 -21.02
N VAL A 143 5.49 -1.86 -20.38
CA VAL A 143 5.70 -1.54 -18.95
C VAL A 143 5.19 -2.65 -18.03
N ASP A 144 5.85 -2.85 -16.88
CA ASP A 144 5.48 -3.90 -15.93
C ASP A 144 4.21 -3.54 -15.14
N LEU A 145 4.13 -2.28 -14.69
CA LEU A 145 3.06 -1.78 -13.83
C LEU A 145 2.72 -0.33 -14.24
N VAL A 146 1.43 -0.02 -14.31
CA VAL A 146 0.94 1.35 -14.50
C VAL A 146 0.08 1.75 -13.30
N LEU A 147 0.41 2.90 -12.71
CA LEU A 147 -0.38 3.54 -11.68
C LEU A 147 -1.34 4.53 -12.36
N LEU A 148 -2.62 4.31 -12.15
CA LEU A 148 -3.72 5.18 -12.61
C LEU A 148 -3.95 6.23 -11.54
N ASP A 149 -3.46 7.46 -11.79
CA ASP A 149 -3.51 8.52 -10.78
C ASP A 149 -4.84 9.29 -10.85
N ASN A 150 -5.58 9.27 -9.76
CA ASN A 150 -6.85 9.97 -9.57
C ASN A 150 -7.90 9.71 -10.67
N MET A 151 -7.86 8.55 -11.33
CA MET A 151 -8.87 8.16 -12.32
C MET A 151 -10.16 7.73 -11.63
N ASP A 152 -11.30 8.19 -12.15
CA ASP A 152 -12.63 7.75 -11.71
C ASP A 152 -12.94 6.31 -12.14
N LEU A 153 -14.04 5.73 -11.64
CA LEU A 153 -14.42 4.33 -11.92
C LEU A 153 -14.64 4.05 -13.42
N PRO A 154 -15.35 4.91 -14.20
CA PRO A 154 -15.49 4.71 -15.63
C PRO A 154 -14.15 4.70 -16.37
N THR A 155 -13.27 5.65 -16.07
CA THR A 155 -11.94 5.76 -16.68
C THR A 155 -11.05 4.58 -16.28
N THR A 156 -11.09 4.17 -15.01
CA THR A 156 -10.38 2.97 -14.52
C THR A 156 -10.85 1.71 -15.23
N SER A 157 -12.17 1.53 -15.42
CA SER A 157 -12.72 0.39 -16.17
C SER A 157 -12.26 0.40 -17.63
N MET A 158 -12.19 1.57 -18.27
CA MET A 158 -11.65 1.73 -19.62
C MET A 158 -10.16 1.36 -19.67
N ALA A 159 -9.38 1.81 -18.69
CA ALA A 159 -7.97 1.47 -18.57
C ALA A 159 -7.73 -0.04 -18.49
N VAL A 160 -8.54 -0.75 -17.68
CA VAL A 160 -8.51 -2.22 -17.58
C VAL A 160 -8.83 -2.88 -18.92
N GLN A 161 -9.85 -2.41 -19.65
CA GLN A 161 -10.17 -2.93 -20.97
C GLN A 161 -9.01 -2.73 -21.96
N ARG A 162 -8.40 -1.54 -22.00
CA ARG A 162 -7.23 -1.25 -22.84
C ARG A 162 -6.06 -2.18 -22.54
N ARG A 163 -5.72 -2.33 -21.25
CA ARG A 163 -4.67 -3.26 -20.81
C ARG A 163 -4.97 -4.69 -21.25
N ASN A 164 -6.19 -5.17 -21.03
CA ASN A 164 -6.57 -6.55 -21.36
C ASN A 164 -6.45 -6.85 -22.86
N MET A 165 -6.75 -5.87 -23.72
CA MET A 165 -6.66 -6.02 -25.19
C MET A 165 -5.21 -5.92 -25.70
N GLY A 166 -4.41 -5.00 -25.16
CA GLY A 166 -3.11 -4.64 -25.72
C GLY A 166 -1.90 -5.20 -24.98
N ALA A 167 -1.99 -5.33 -23.65
CA ALA A 167 -0.85 -5.68 -22.80
C ALA A 167 -1.27 -6.49 -21.55
N PRO A 168 -1.82 -7.71 -21.70
CA PRO A 168 -2.47 -8.45 -20.61
C PRO A 168 -1.50 -8.86 -19.47
N ARG A 169 -0.19 -8.70 -19.66
CA ARG A 169 0.82 -8.96 -18.62
C ARG A 169 1.11 -7.76 -17.75
N THR A 170 0.82 -6.55 -18.23
CA THR A 170 0.99 -5.31 -17.45
C THR A 170 0.00 -5.29 -16.30
N LYS A 171 0.48 -4.96 -15.11
CA LYS A 171 -0.36 -4.76 -13.93
C LYS A 171 -0.90 -3.33 -13.88
N LEU A 172 -2.09 -3.15 -13.29
CA LEU A 172 -2.68 -1.84 -13.06
C LEU A 172 -2.90 -1.62 -11.57
N GLU A 173 -2.54 -0.43 -11.12
CA GLU A 173 -2.74 0.04 -9.75
C GLU A 173 -3.58 1.32 -9.77
N SER A 174 -4.71 1.36 -9.05
CA SER A 174 -5.45 2.60 -8.82
C SER A 174 -4.90 3.31 -7.60
N SER A 175 -4.68 4.61 -7.70
CA SER A 175 -4.20 5.48 -6.62
C SER A 175 -4.90 6.85 -6.67
N GLY A 176 -4.87 7.58 -5.54
CA GLY A 176 -5.41 8.93 -5.43
C GLY A 176 -6.72 8.99 -4.65
N GLY A 177 -6.66 9.45 -3.39
CA GLY A 177 -7.82 9.81 -2.57
C GLY A 177 -8.84 8.70 -2.28
N LEU A 178 -8.52 7.43 -2.54
CA LEU A 178 -9.44 6.30 -2.35
C LEU A 178 -9.83 6.15 -0.89
N THR A 179 -11.12 5.91 -0.67
CA THR A 179 -11.70 5.63 0.66
C THR A 179 -12.07 4.15 0.80
N LEU A 180 -12.28 3.67 2.03
CA LEU A 180 -12.68 2.29 2.26
C LEU A 180 -14.02 1.93 1.57
N SER A 181 -14.93 2.90 1.43
CA SER A 181 -16.20 2.72 0.71
C SER A 181 -16.00 2.51 -0.80
N ASP A 182 -14.88 2.97 -1.36
CA ASP A 182 -14.56 2.80 -2.78
C ASP A 182 -13.87 1.46 -3.08
N ALA A 183 -13.35 0.79 -2.05
CA ALA A 183 -12.48 -0.39 -2.18
C ALA A 183 -13.05 -1.46 -3.12
N ASN A 184 -14.30 -1.90 -2.87
CA ASN A 184 -14.93 -2.93 -3.68
C ASN A 184 -15.21 -2.46 -5.11
N LEU A 185 -15.63 -1.20 -5.29
CA LEU A 185 -15.94 -0.64 -6.60
C LEU A 185 -14.71 -0.62 -7.51
N TYR A 186 -13.56 -0.13 -7.00
CA TYR A 186 -12.32 -0.15 -7.75
C TYR A 186 -11.80 -1.58 -7.98
N ALA A 187 -11.88 -2.45 -6.99
CA ALA A 187 -11.48 -3.84 -7.13
C ALA A 187 -12.28 -4.58 -8.22
N LEU A 188 -13.59 -4.29 -8.34
CA LEU A 188 -14.48 -4.88 -9.38
C LEU A 188 -14.17 -4.38 -10.81
N THR A 189 -13.46 -3.26 -10.98
CA THR A 189 -13.01 -2.83 -12.32
C THR A 189 -12.03 -3.81 -12.95
N GLY A 190 -11.32 -4.59 -12.12
CA GLY A 190 -10.29 -5.54 -12.55
C GLY A 190 -8.88 -4.99 -12.53
N VAL A 191 -8.61 -3.89 -11.79
CA VAL A 191 -7.25 -3.49 -11.43
C VAL A 191 -6.60 -4.55 -10.54
N ASP A 192 -5.28 -4.67 -10.62
CA ASP A 192 -4.54 -5.64 -9.82
C ASP A 192 -4.29 -5.14 -8.40
N TYR A 193 -4.15 -3.81 -8.23
CA TYR A 193 -3.85 -3.18 -6.95
C TYR A 193 -4.66 -1.91 -6.72
N VAL A 194 -4.90 -1.60 -5.44
CA VAL A 194 -5.28 -0.28 -4.96
C VAL A 194 -4.22 0.21 -3.98
N ALA A 195 -3.58 1.35 -4.25
CA ALA A 195 -2.56 1.94 -3.39
C ALA A 195 -3.19 2.95 -2.43
N VAL A 196 -3.01 2.72 -1.14
CA VAL A 196 -3.64 3.52 -0.08
C VAL A 196 -2.60 4.06 0.88
N GLY A 197 -2.23 5.31 0.73
CA GLY A 197 -1.28 5.98 1.62
C GLY A 197 -1.79 6.12 3.05
N GLY A 198 -3.12 6.27 3.20
CA GLY A 198 -3.79 6.38 4.50
C GLY A 198 -3.61 5.19 5.43
N LEU A 199 -3.19 4.02 4.93
CA LEU A 199 -2.85 2.87 5.76
C LEU A 199 -1.71 3.16 6.76
N THR A 200 -0.79 4.04 6.37
CA THR A 200 0.42 4.31 7.16
C THR A 200 0.47 5.74 7.72
N HIS A 201 0.07 6.76 6.95
CA HIS A 201 0.22 8.15 7.40
C HIS A 201 -1.01 8.73 8.14
N SER A 202 -2.16 8.05 8.14
CA SER A 202 -3.42 8.58 8.74
C SER A 202 -4.20 7.50 9.48
N VAL A 203 -3.52 6.57 10.09
CA VAL A 203 -4.14 5.45 10.80
C VAL A 203 -4.74 5.91 12.15
N LYS A 204 -5.89 5.33 12.49
CA LYS A 204 -6.42 5.37 13.84
C LYS A 204 -5.77 4.26 14.66
N VAL A 205 -5.09 4.62 15.74
CA VAL A 205 -4.45 3.66 16.64
C VAL A 205 -5.48 2.72 17.29
N LEU A 206 -5.06 1.48 17.58
CA LEU A 206 -5.87 0.57 18.39
C LEU A 206 -5.75 0.96 19.86
N ASP A 207 -6.87 0.93 20.61
CA ASP A 207 -6.87 1.32 22.01
C ASP A 207 -6.43 0.14 22.89
N LEU A 208 -5.20 0.22 23.40
CA LEU A 208 -4.59 -0.75 24.32
C LEU A 208 -4.04 -0.02 25.53
N GLY A 209 -4.23 -0.59 26.72
CA GLY A 209 -3.70 -0.10 27.99
C GLY A 209 -2.77 -1.10 28.69
N LEU A 210 -2.05 -0.64 29.69
CA LEU A 210 -1.31 -1.48 30.64
C LEU A 210 -2.04 -1.40 31.98
N ASP A 211 -2.53 -2.55 32.45
CA ASP A 211 -3.13 -2.70 33.79
C ASP A 211 -2.16 -3.46 34.71
N MET A 212 -2.10 -3.10 36.02
CA MET A 212 -1.22 -3.70 37.02
C MET A 212 -2.03 -4.32 38.15
#